data_06713c97d16604edda7e803038dda3e9
#
_entry.id   06713c97d16604edda7e803038dda3e9
#
_cell.length_a   1.000
_cell.length_b   1.000
_cell.length_c   1.000
_cell.angle_alpha   90.00
_cell.angle_beta   90.00
_cell.angle_gamma   90.00
#
_symmetry.space_group_name_H-M   'P 1'
#
loop_
_entity.id
_entity.type
_entity.pdbx_description
1 polymer ?
#
loop_
_entity_poly.entity_id
_entity_poly.type
_entity_poly.pdbx_seq_one_letter_code
_entity_poly.pdbx_strand_id
1 'polypeptide(L)'
;MENIIESGGTITAQTCSGNLSAVEDAIYVIGGKWKLKIIIALQENGSIRFNELQRIVAGISAKVLSNELKDLELNGFVKRIVHAEQIPVVVEYISTDYSKTLKTVIMSLAEWGKTHKNNIRKAVFEK
;
A
#
# COMPACT_ATOMS: atom_id res chain seq x y z
N MET A 1 19.56 -6.73 -8.41
CA MET A 1 20.00 -6.22 -7.18
C MET A 1 20.46 -7.29 -6.24
N GLU A 2 21.61 -7.06 -5.59
CA GLU A 2 22.15 -8.01 -4.70
C GLU A 2 21.43 -8.08 -3.44
N ASN A 3 21.42 -9.21 -2.81
CA ASN A 3 20.90 -9.34 -1.49
C ASN A 3 21.72 -8.54 -0.55
N ILE A 4 21.07 -7.73 0.21
CA ILE A 4 21.73 -6.89 1.13
C ILE A 4 22.12 -7.61 2.36
N ILE A 5 21.29 -8.54 2.80
CA ILE A 5 21.58 -9.33 3.97
C ILE A 5 21.90 -10.72 3.51
N GLU A 6 23.11 -11.14 3.75
CA GLU A 6 23.50 -12.47 3.41
C GLU A 6 23.21 -13.38 4.55
N SER A 7 22.91 -14.60 4.23
CA SER A 7 22.63 -15.60 5.22
C SER A 7 23.81 -15.72 6.15
N GLY A 8 23.60 -15.38 7.39
CA GLY A 8 24.66 -15.42 8.38
C GLY A 8 25.69 -14.33 8.26
N GLY A 9 25.49 -13.40 7.35
CA GLY A 9 26.46 -12.34 7.12
C GLY A 9 26.26 -11.15 8.02
N THR A 10 27.26 -10.31 8.03
CA THR A 10 27.24 -9.08 8.80
C THR A 10 26.80 -7.95 7.89
N ILE A 11 25.92 -7.09 8.39
CA ILE A 11 25.47 -5.93 7.64
C ILE A 11 26.52 -4.85 7.77
N THR A 12 27.08 -4.42 6.65
CA THR A 12 28.07 -3.35 6.64
C THR A 12 27.36 -2.01 6.79
N ALA A 13 28.13 -0.97 7.11
CA ALA A 13 27.58 0.38 7.21
C ALA A 13 26.97 0.83 5.90
N GLN A 14 27.60 0.51 4.78
CA GLN A 14 27.07 0.85 3.47
C GLN A 14 25.78 0.12 3.16
N THR A 15 25.71 -1.16 3.54
CA THR A 15 24.52 -1.96 3.34
C THR A 15 23.37 -1.43 4.18
N CYS A 16 23.65 -1.05 5.42
CA CYS A 16 22.64 -0.46 6.29
C CYS A 16 22.11 0.86 5.71
N SER A 17 23.01 1.68 5.20
CA SER A 17 22.64 2.95 4.60
C SER A 17 21.79 2.73 3.35
N GLY A 18 22.13 1.75 2.52
CA GLY A 18 21.35 1.42 1.34
C GLY A 18 19.98 0.88 1.69
N ASN A 19 19.90 0.05 2.74
CA ASN A 19 18.62 -0.45 3.21
C ASN A 19 17.74 0.66 3.75
N LEU A 20 18.31 1.57 4.51
CA LEU A 20 17.56 2.68 5.06
C LEU A 20 16.98 3.54 3.95
N SER A 21 17.79 3.87 2.96
CA SER A 21 17.32 4.68 1.84
C SER A 21 16.19 4.00 1.09
N ALA A 22 16.31 2.69 0.85
CA ALA A 22 15.27 1.93 0.17
C ALA A 22 13.98 1.88 0.99
N VAL A 23 14.11 1.72 2.30
CA VAL A 23 12.94 1.73 3.19
C VAL A 23 12.26 3.09 3.18
N GLU A 24 13.05 4.15 3.22
CA GLU A 24 12.51 5.50 3.17
C GLU A 24 11.74 5.75 1.87
N ASP A 25 12.30 5.29 0.75
CA ASP A 25 11.64 5.42 -0.54
C ASP A 25 10.32 4.65 -0.57
N ALA A 26 10.32 3.44 -0.03
CA ALA A 26 9.11 2.63 0.02
C ALA A 26 8.04 3.31 0.87
N ILE A 27 8.41 3.80 2.04
CA ILE A 27 7.47 4.47 2.93
C ILE A 27 6.92 5.74 2.29
N TYR A 28 7.77 6.46 1.57
CA TYR A 28 7.33 7.66 0.88
C TYR A 28 6.23 7.35 -0.14
N VAL A 29 6.38 6.24 -0.85
CA VAL A 29 5.47 5.87 -1.94
C VAL A 29 4.17 5.25 -1.43
N ILE A 30 4.23 4.39 -0.42
CA ILE A 30 3.06 3.66 0.05
C ILE A 30 2.63 4.01 1.47
N GLY A 31 3.36 4.89 2.13
CA GLY A 31 3.07 5.23 3.51
C GLY A 31 1.92 6.20 3.63
N GLY A 32 1.67 6.60 4.86
CA GLY A 32 0.58 7.48 5.17
C GLY A 32 -0.65 6.70 5.59
N LYS A 33 -1.71 7.42 5.83
CA LYS A 33 -2.90 6.84 6.43
C LYS A 33 -3.74 6.03 5.45
N TRP A 34 -3.73 6.43 4.17
CA TRP A 34 -4.75 5.97 3.24
C TRP A 34 -4.27 5.07 2.11
N LYS A 35 -3.01 5.19 1.67
CA LYS A 35 -2.56 4.55 0.44
C LYS A 35 -2.70 3.02 0.47
N LEU A 36 -2.23 2.39 1.53
CA LEU A 36 -2.33 0.93 1.61
C LEU A 36 -3.79 0.46 1.69
N LYS A 37 -4.64 1.23 2.34
CA LYS A 37 -6.07 0.89 2.40
C LYS A 37 -6.68 0.90 1.00
N ILE A 38 -6.33 1.89 0.20
CA ILE A 38 -6.84 2.01 -1.16
C ILE A 38 -6.30 0.86 -2.03
N ILE A 39 -5.00 0.59 -1.93
CA ILE A 39 -4.38 -0.47 -2.70
C ILE A 39 -5.01 -1.82 -2.38
N ILE A 40 -5.20 -2.12 -1.11
CA ILE A 40 -5.81 -3.38 -0.69
C ILE A 40 -7.24 -3.48 -1.20
N ALA A 41 -8.01 -2.40 -1.09
CA ALA A 41 -9.39 -2.40 -1.57
C ALA A 41 -9.45 -2.71 -3.06
N LEU A 42 -8.56 -2.11 -3.83
CA LEU A 42 -8.54 -2.35 -5.28
C LEU A 42 -8.07 -3.76 -5.62
N GLN A 43 -7.10 -4.29 -4.87
CA GLN A 43 -6.63 -5.64 -5.12
C GLN A 43 -7.70 -6.68 -4.81
N GLU A 44 -8.54 -6.42 -3.83
CA GLU A 44 -9.57 -7.36 -3.41
C GLU A 44 -10.83 -7.30 -4.27
N ASN A 45 -11.15 -6.14 -4.80
CA ASN A 45 -12.43 -5.93 -5.45
C ASN A 45 -12.38 -5.73 -6.96
N GLY A 46 -11.19 -5.68 -7.54
CA GLY A 46 -11.05 -5.45 -8.97
C GLY A 46 -11.34 -4.01 -9.34
N SER A 47 -12.20 -3.81 -10.33
CA SER A 47 -12.53 -2.48 -10.80
C SER A 47 -13.57 -1.84 -9.88
N ILE A 48 -13.30 -0.64 -9.40
CA ILE A 48 -14.18 0.04 -8.45
C ILE A 48 -14.39 1.49 -8.88
N ARG A 49 -15.65 1.94 -8.80
CA ARG A 49 -15.97 3.34 -9.06
C ARG A 49 -15.58 4.19 -7.87
N PHE A 50 -15.32 5.47 -8.14
CA PHE A 50 -14.86 6.41 -7.12
C PHE A 50 -15.76 6.42 -5.87
N ASN A 51 -17.06 6.54 -6.07
CA ASN A 51 -17.98 6.63 -4.93
C ASN A 51 -18.00 5.36 -4.09
N GLU A 52 -17.87 4.22 -4.74
CA GLU A 52 -17.83 2.96 -4.03
C GLU A 52 -16.52 2.79 -3.27
N LEU A 53 -15.42 3.18 -3.89
CA LEU A 53 -14.12 3.15 -3.23
C LEU A 53 -14.13 4.03 -1.99
N GLN A 54 -14.77 5.20 -2.08
CA GLN A 54 -14.90 6.08 -0.93
C GLN A 54 -15.66 5.42 0.21
N ARG A 55 -16.68 4.62 -0.11
CA ARG A 55 -17.42 3.89 0.92
C ARG A 55 -16.59 2.78 1.54
N ILE A 56 -15.82 2.07 0.71
CA ILE A 56 -15.00 0.95 1.18
C ILE A 56 -13.89 1.45 2.11
N VAL A 57 -13.25 2.57 1.75
CA VAL A 57 -12.21 3.17 2.58
C VAL A 57 -12.88 4.13 3.56
N ALA A 58 -13.35 3.56 4.65
CA ALA A 58 -14.17 4.29 5.59
C ALA A 58 -13.47 5.53 6.15
N GLY A 59 -14.18 6.64 6.16
CA GLY A 59 -13.69 7.87 6.77
C GLY A 59 -12.91 8.79 5.86
N ILE A 60 -12.64 8.38 4.62
CA ILE A 60 -11.88 9.24 3.71
C ILE A 60 -12.80 10.24 3.03
N SER A 61 -12.35 11.49 2.92
CA SER A 61 -13.11 12.49 2.18
C SER A 61 -12.88 12.34 0.68
N ALA A 62 -13.78 12.86 -0.12
CA ALA A 62 -13.65 12.80 -1.57
C ALA A 62 -12.38 13.50 -2.04
N LYS A 63 -12.05 14.63 -1.43
CA LYS A 63 -10.85 15.38 -1.80
C LYS A 63 -9.57 14.58 -1.51
N VAL A 64 -9.49 13.99 -0.33
CA VAL A 64 -8.31 13.20 0.05
C VAL A 64 -8.20 11.99 -0.84
N LEU A 65 -9.33 11.29 -1.07
CA LEU A 65 -9.31 10.12 -1.95
C LEU A 65 -8.83 10.48 -3.36
N SER A 66 -9.32 11.58 -3.89
CA SER A 66 -8.91 12.04 -5.22
C SER A 66 -7.41 12.30 -5.28
N ASN A 67 -6.86 12.95 -4.25
CA ASN A 67 -5.43 13.24 -4.20
C ASN A 67 -4.59 11.97 -4.06
N GLU A 68 -5.04 11.05 -3.19
CA GLU A 68 -4.31 9.80 -3.01
C GLU A 68 -4.32 8.95 -4.28
N LEU A 69 -5.45 8.92 -4.98
CA LEU A 69 -5.54 8.18 -6.23
C LEU A 69 -4.61 8.75 -7.30
N LYS A 70 -4.47 10.07 -7.35
CA LYS A 70 -3.53 10.70 -8.29
C LYS A 70 -2.11 10.29 -7.99
N ASP A 71 -1.72 10.29 -6.73
CA ASP A 71 -0.38 9.86 -6.33
C ASP A 71 -0.15 8.40 -6.69
N LEU A 72 -1.12 7.54 -6.41
CA LEU A 72 -1.01 6.12 -6.72
C LEU A 72 -0.95 5.87 -8.21
N GLU A 73 -1.68 6.66 -8.99
CA GLU A 73 -1.64 6.56 -10.44
C GLU A 73 -0.28 6.98 -10.97
N LEU A 74 0.28 8.07 -10.45
CA LEU A 74 1.60 8.55 -10.84
C LEU A 74 2.69 7.52 -10.57
N ASN A 75 2.55 6.78 -9.48
CA ASN A 75 3.53 5.77 -9.10
C ASN A 75 3.26 4.40 -9.74
N GLY A 76 2.25 4.31 -10.57
CA GLY A 76 2.00 3.09 -11.35
C GLY A 76 1.21 2.02 -10.65
N PHE A 77 0.62 2.30 -9.49
CA PHE A 77 -0.13 1.27 -8.75
C PHE A 77 -1.60 1.20 -9.14
N VAL A 78 -2.12 2.25 -9.72
CA VAL A 78 -3.54 2.36 -10.02
C VAL A 78 -3.72 2.91 -11.42
N LYS A 79 -4.73 2.41 -12.12
CA LYS A 79 -5.10 2.92 -13.43
C LYS A 79 -6.51 3.46 -13.37
N ARG A 80 -6.69 4.63 -13.98
CA ARG A 80 -8.00 5.28 -14.03
C ARG A 80 -8.59 5.01 -15.40
N ILE A 81 -9.81 4.49 -15.44
CA ILE A 81 -10.50 4.16 -16.68
C ILE A 81 -11.73 5.01 -16.80
N VAL A 82 -11.82 5.77 -17.88
CA VAL A 82 -12.94 6.66 -18.12
C VAL A 82 -13.82 6.08 -19.22
N HIS A 83 -15.09 5.88 -18.92
CA HIS A 83 -16.07 5.42 -19.90
C HIS A 83 -16.81 6.65 -20.41
N ALA A 84 -16.16 7.37 -21.32
CA ALA A 84 -16.68 8.65 -21.81
C ALA A 84 -17.93 8.51 -22.64
N GLU A 85 -18.17 7.31 -23.20
CA GLU A 85 -19.35 7.04 -24.02
C GLU A 85 -20.60 6.84 -23.18
N GLN A 86 -20.47 6.69 -21.90
CA GLN A 86 -21.62 6.51 -21.02
C GLN A 86 -22.13 7.87 -20.52
N ILE A 87 -23.44 7.95 -20.26
CA ILE A 87 -24.08 9.16 -19.76
C ILE A 87 -24.87 8.80 -18.51
N PRO A 88 -24.45 9.29 -17.33
CA PRO A 88 -23.29 10.14 -17.09
C PRO A 88 -21.97 9.35 -17.24
N VAL A 89 -20.89 10.07 -17.45
CA VAL A 89 -19.57 9.48 -17.61
C VAL A 89 -19.21 8.69 -16.36
N VAL A 90 -18.70 7.48 -16.57
CA VAL A 90 -18.31 6.59 -15.47
C VAL A 90 -16.80 6.53 -15.39
N VAL A 91 -16.27 6.68 -14.18
CA VAL A 91 -14.84 6.57 -13.92
C VAL A 91 -14.62 5.41 -12.97
N GLU A 92 -13.75 4.50 -13.36
CA GLU A 92 -13.38 3.34 -12.54
C GLU A 92 -11.90 3.33 -12.28
N TYR A 93 -11.52 2.72 -11.17
CA TYR A 93 -10.12 2.56 -10.81
C TYR A 93 -9.81 1.07 -10.68
N ILE A 94 -8.64 0.68 -11.15
CA ILE A 94 -8.22 -0.71 -11.12
C ILE A 94 -6.74 -0.78 -10.72
N SER A 95 -6.37 -1.83 -10.00
CA SER A 95 -4.97 -2.02 -9.67
C SER A 95 -4.21 -2.53 -10.89
N THR A 96 -2.94 -2.16 -10.98
CA THR A 96 -2.09 -2.54 -12.11
C THR A 96 -1.34 -3.83 -11.78
N ASP A 97 -0.69 -4.40 -12.79
CA ASP A 97 0.18 -5.55 -12.56
C ASP A 97 1.33 -5.18 -11.63
N TYR A 98 1.84 -3.96 -11.76
CA TYR A 98 2.91 -3.50 -10.89
C TYR A 98 2.47 -3.48 -9.42
N SER A 99 1.21 -3.16 -9.16
CA SER A 99 0.68 -3.17 -7.81
C SER A 99 0.76 -4.54 -7.15
N LYS A 100 0.77 -5.60 -7.95
CA LYS A 100 0.86 -6.96 -7.40
C LYS A 100 2.19 -7.23 -6.71
N THR A 101 3.22 -6.46 -7.04
CA THR A 101 4.51 -6.60 -6.36
C THR A 101 4.40 -6.23 -4.88
N LEU A 102 3.36 -5.48 -4.51
CA LEU A 102 3.15 -5.10 -3.12
C LEU A 102 2.49 -6.18 -2.28
N LYS A 103 1.97 -7.25 -2.89
CA LYS A 103 1.31 -8.30 -2.13
C LYS A 103 2.21 -8.89 -1.05
N THR A 104 3.44 -9.20 -1.40
CA THR A 104 4.40 -9.76 -0.44
C THR A 104 4.68 -8.78 0.68
N VAL A 105 4.82 -7.50 0.33
CA VAL A 105 5.07 -6.45 1.32
C VAL A 105 3.89 -6.34 2.27
N ILE A 106 2.68 -6.30 1.73
CA ILE A 106 1.46 -6.17 2.52
C ILE A 106 1.30 -7.36 3.45
N MET A 107 1.54 -8.58 2.93
CA MET A 107 1.45 -9.78 3.75
C MET A 107 2.47 -9.77 4.88
N SER A 108 3.69 -9.32 4.60
CA SER A 108 4.73 -9.23 5.62
C SER A 108 4.37 -8.20 6.69
N LEU A 109 3.80 -7.08 6.28
CA LEU A 109 3.34 -6.07 7.22
C LEU A 109 2.21 -6.61 8.09
N ALA A 110 1.28 -7.35 7.50
CA ALA A 110 0.17 -7.94 8.24
C ALA A 110 0.68 -8.95 9.27
N GLU A 111 1.62 -9.80 8.86
CA GLU A 111 2.22 -10.79 9.76
C GLU A 111 2.91 -10.11 10.92
N TRP A 112 3.72 -9.14 10.62
CA TRP A 112 4.45 -8.43 11.68
C TRP A 112 3.49 -7.68 12.59
N GLY A 113 2.44 -7.07 12.01
CA GLY A 113 1.44 -6.37 12.78
C GLY A 113 0.72 -7.27 13.77
N LYS A 114 0.39 -8.48 13.34
CA LYS A 114 -0.24 -9.47 14.22
C LYS A 114 0.72 -9.89 15.33
N THR A 115 1.97 -10.13 14.98
CA THR A 115 3.00 -10.50 15.95
C THR A 115 3.16 -9.41 17.00
N HIS A 116 3.24 -8.18 16.56
CA HIS A 116 3.42 -7.05 17.47
C HIS A 116 2.21 -6.89 18.40
N LYS A 117 1.01 -7.03 17.86
CA LYS A 117 -0.20 -6.94 18.65
C LYS A 117 -0.24 -8.01 19.74
N ASN A 118 0.14 -9.23 19.38
CA ASN A 118 0.21 -10.32 20.35
C ASN A 118 1.26 -10.05 21.42
N ASN A 119 2.39 -9.50 21.01
CA ASN A 119 3.47 -9.18 21.94
C ASN A 119 3.04 -8.12 22.96
N ILE A 120 2.34 -7.10 22.51
CA ILE A 120 1.83 -6.07 23.41
C ILE A 120 0.79 -6.66 24.36
N ARG A 121 -0.09 -7.50 23.85
CA ARG A 121 -1.11 -8.13 24.66
C ARG A 121 -0.49 -8.98 25.78
N LYS A 122 0.56 -9.74 25.45
CA LYS A 122 1.27 -10.52 26.44
C LYS A 122 1.90 -9.62 27.49
N ALA A 123 2.54 -8.55 27.07
CA ALA A 123 3.19 -7.64 28.00
C ALA A 123 2.20 -7.03 28.98
N VAL A 124 0.97 -6.78 28.53
CA VAL A 124 -0.06 -6.18 29.37
C VAL A 124 -0.69 -7.21 30.33
N PHE A 125 -0.98 -8.39 29.82
CA PHE A 125 -1.75 -9.38 30.60
C PHE A 125 -0.95 -10.43 31.35
N GLU A 126 0.33 -10.57 31.02
CA GLU A 126 1.18 -11.55 31.66
C GLU A 126 2.18 -10.96 32.63
N LYS A 127 2.05 -9.73 32.98
CA LYS A 127 2.94 -9.09 33.93
C LYS A 127 2.69 -9.56 35.34
#